data_21f79c4fd048f308dd7d6718d0aaed22
#
_entry.id   21f79c4fd048f308dd7d6718d0aaed22
#
_cell.length_a   1.000
_cell.length_b   1.000
_cell.length_c   1.000
_cell.angle_alpha   90.00
_cell.angle_beta   90.00
_cell.angle_gamma   90.00
#
_symmetry.space_group_name_H-M   'P 1'
#
loop_
_entity.id
_entity.type
_entity.pdbx_description
1 polymer ?
#
loop_
_entity_poly.entity_id
_entity_poly.type
_entity_poly.pdbx_seq_one_letter_code
_entity_poly.pdbx_strand_id
1 'polypeptide(L)'
;MYSVTTAGGSVPVIDDLDAAIIGLLHAEPRIGVLEASRRLNVARGTVQARLDRLHARGVVTGYGPDVDPETIGFGVTAFVTLEIRQVGGHDPVTERLALIPEILEVHTITGAGDMLCRVVARTNADLQRVIDAIVTAEGVARASTVIALATPVRYRVLPLVRAAARPRSGAGHSPA
;
A
#
# COMPACT_ATOMS: atom_id res chain seq x y z
N MET A 1 14.15 18.20 2.99
CA MET A 1 15.21 17.28 2.53
C MET A 1 14.78 15.89 2.97
N TYR A 2 13.87 15.26 2.18
CA TYR A 2 13.47 13.87 2.43
C TYR A 2 14.71 13.03 2.23
N SER A 3 15.31 12.56 3.32
CA SER A 3 16.19 11.42 3.27
C SER A 3 15.39 10.27 2.70
N VAL A 4 15.60 9.96 1.43
CA VAL A 4 15.45 8.60 0.97
C VAL A 4 16.51 7.83 1.75
N THR A 5 16.16 7.46 2.97
CA THR A 5 16.91 6.47 3.71
C THR A 5 16.75 5.19 2.92
N THR A 6 17.65 4.99 1.97
CA THR A 6 18.04 3.66 1.54
C THR A 6 18.63 3.04 2.80
N ALA A 7 17.74 2.60 3.70
CA ALA A 7 18.14 1.69 4.73
C ALA A 7 18.72 0.49 3.97
N GLY A 8 20.06 0.38 3.99
CA GLY A 8 20.79 -0.83 3.63
C GLY A 8 20.47 -1.95 4.61
N GLY A 9 19.22 -2.06 5.02
CA GLY A 9 18.64 -3.16 5.74
C GLY A 9 18.45 -4.28 4.73
N SER A 10 19.00 -5.46 5.02
CA SER A 10 18.70 -6.72 4.38
C SER A 10 17.21 -6.76 4.05
N VAL A 11 16.86 -6.75 2.74
CA VAL A 11 15.48 -6.90 2.29
C VAL A 11 14.91 -8.10 3.04
N PRO A 12 13.79 -7.97 3.76
CA PRO A 12 13.26 -9.07 4.54
C PRO A 12 12.95 -10.24 3.60
N VAL A 13 13.79 -11.26 3.65
CA VAL A 13 13.63 -12.45 2.83
C VAL A 13 12.43 -13.20 3.39
N ILE A 14 11.34 -13.24 2.63
CA ILE A 14 10.22 -14.14 2.88
C ILE A 14 10.51 -15.47 2.19
N ASP A 15 10.14 -16.57 2.83
CA ASP A 15 10.23 -17.92 2.23
C ASP A 15 8.85 -18.40 1.73
N ASP A 16 8.82 -19.57 1.11
CA ASP A 16 7.59 -20.16 0.57
C ASP A 16 6.50 -20.33 1.62
N LEU A 17 6.87 -20.64 2.88
CA LEU A 17 5.88 -20.75 3.94
C LEU A 17 5.31 -19.39 4.34
N ASP A 18 6.14 -18.35 4.39
CA ASP A 18 5.69 -16.98 4.64
C ASP A 18 4.71 -16.53 3.55
N ALA A 19 5.05 -16.80 2.27
CA ALA A 19 4.17 -16.49 1.14
C ALA A 19 2.85 -17.28 1.17
N ALA A 20 2.90 -18.55 1.58
CA ALA A 20 1.72 -19.37 1.72
C ALA A 20 0.81 -18.88 2.85
N ILE A 21 1.38 -18.48 4.00
CA ILE A 21 0.63 -17.88 5.12
C ILE A 21 -0.04 -16.58 4.67
N ILE A 22 0.70 -15.67 4.04
CA ILE A 22 0.16 -14.41 3.52
C ILE A 22 -0.95 -14.66 2.51
N GLY A 23 -0.74 -15.60 1.57
CA GLY A 23 -1.72 -15.97 0.56
C GLY A 23 -3.03 -16.52 1.16
N LEU A 24 -2.92 -17.34 2.21
CA LEU A 24 -4.07 -17.92 2.91
C LEU A 24 -4.86 -16.84 3.67
N LEU A 25 -4.16 -15.93 4.38
CA LEU A 25 -4.81 -14.82 5.10
C LEU A 25 -5.46 -13.82 4.13
N HIS A 26 -4.88 -13.61 2.97
CA HIS A 26 -5.47 -12.75 1.94
C HIS A 26 -6.77 -13.37 1.38
N ALA A 27 -6.78 -14.69 1.14
CA ALA A 27 -7.97 -15.40 0.65
C ALA A 27 -9.06 -15.53 1.72
N GLU A 28 -8.66 -15.73 2.97
CA GLU A 28 -9.56 -15.96 4.11
C GLU A 28 -9.12 -15.11 5.32
N PRO A 29 -9.42 -13.81 5.34
CA PRO A 29 -8.93 -12.89 6.37
C PRO A 29 -9.37 -13.22 7.81
N ARG A 30 -10.40 -14.07 7.95
CA ARG A 30 -10.92 -14.50 9.26
C ARG A 30 -10.40 -15.88 9.70
N ILE A 31 -9.52 -16.51 8.94
CA ILE A 31 -8.98 -17.81 9.29
C ILE A 31 -8.15 -17.72 10.58
N GLY A 32 -8.43 -18.60 11.53
CA GLY A 32 -7.64 -18.69 12.76
C GLY A 32 -6.33 -19.45 12.54
N VAL A 33 -5.34 -19.18 13.39
CA VAL A 33 -4.00 -19.81 13.33
C VAL A 33 -4.06 -21.33 13.36
N LEU A 34 -5.00 -21.93 14.10
CA LEU A 34 -5.16 -23.38 14.15
C LEU A 34 -5.61 -23.95 12.80
N GLU A 35 -6.58 -23.33 12.16
CA GLU A 35 -7.04 -23.80 10.86
C GLU A 35 -5.99 -23.54 9.77
N ALA A 36 -5.32 -22.38 9.81
CA ALA A 36 -4.21 -22.08 8.92
C ALA A 36 -3.08 -23.14 9.05
N SER A 37 -2.76 -23.57 10.27
CA SER A 37 -1.74 -24.60 10.49
C SER A 37 -2.12 -25.95 9.88
N ARG A 38 -3.40 -26.34 9.96
CA ARG A 38 -3.91 -27.57 9.34
C ARG A 38 -3.82 -27.53 7.84
N ARG A 39 -4.25 -26.43 7.21
CA ARG A 39 -4.21 -26.26 5.75
C ARG A 39 -2.81 -26.21 5.18
N LEU A 40 -1.89 -25.60 5.91
CA LEU A 40 -0.49 -25.49 5.50
C LEU A 40 0.34 -26.70 5.94
N ASN A 41 -0.26 -27.65 6.66
CA ASN A 41 0.40 -28.86 7.18
C ASN A 41 1.67 -28.52 7.99
N VAL A 42 1.57 -27.53 8.89
CA VAL A 42 2.66 -27.14 9.80
C VAL A 42 2.15 -26.99 11.23
N ALA A 43 3.04 -27.03 12.20
CA ALA A 43 2.64 -26.85 13.61
C ALA A 43 2.04 -25.47 13.86
N ARG A 44 1.01 -25.37 14.73
CA ARG A 44 0.36 -24.11 15.11
C ARG A 44 1.37 -23.04 15.57
N GLY A 45 2.34 -23.44 16.42
CA GLY A 45 3.38 -22.54 16.91
C GLY A 45 4.27 -21.99 15.78
N THR A 46 4.47 -22.77 14.72
CA THR A 46 5.21 -22.31 13.53
C THR A 46 4.45 -21.19 12.81
N VAL A 47 3.15 -21.34 12.59
CA VAL A 47 2.33 -20.29 11.95
C VAL A 47 2.33 -19.03 12.82
N GLN A 48 2.11 -19.16 14.14
CA GLN A 48 2.10 -18.02 15.05
C GLN A 48 3.46 -17.28 15.03
N ALA A 49 4.56 -17.98 15.22
CA ALA A 49 5.90 -17.37 15.22
C ALA A 49 6.23 -16.68 13.87
N ARG A 50 5.75 -17.23 12.75
CA ARG A 50 5.92 -16.61 11.44
C ARG A 50 5.11 -15.33 11.30
N LEU A 51 3.85 -15.31 11.73
CA LEU A 51 3.01 -14.13 11.73
C LEU A 51 3.60 -13.02 12.59
N ASP A 52 4.04 -13.36 13.81
CA ASP A 52 4.66 -12.39 14.72
C ASP A 52 5.91 -11.76 14.09
N ARG A 53 6.74 -12.59 13.44
CA ARG A 53 7.92 -12.12 12.71
C ARG A 53 7.58 -11.24 11.51
N LEU A 54 6.57 -11.60 10.70
CA LEU A 54 6.13 -10.83 9.54
C LEU A 54 5.59 -9.47 9.97
N HIS A 55 4.86 -9.41 11.08
CA HIS A 55 4.42 -8.16 11.71
C HIS A 55 5.58 -7.32 12.23
N ALA A 56 6.46 -7.90 13.04
CA ALA A 56 7.59 -7.19 13.61
C ALA A 56 8.52 -6.57 12.55
N ARG A 57 8.55 -7.17 11.35
CA ARG A 57 9.30 -6.68 10.20
C ARG A 57 8.52 -5.72 9.29
N GLY A 58 7.27 -5.44 9.58
CA GLY A 58 6.41 -4.61 8.76
C GLY A 58 6.05 -5.21 7.39
N VAL A 59 6.23 -6.52 7.19
CA VAL A 59 5.81 -7.22 5.96
C VAL A 59 4.28 -7.35 5.93
N VAL A 60 3.68 -7.68 7.06
CA VAL A 60 2.24 -7.60 7.28
C VAL A 60 1.96 -6.35 8.11
N THR A 61 1.27 -5.39 7.50
CA THR A 61 1.04 -4.06 8.11
C THR A 61 -0.30 -3.96 8.83
N GLY A 62 -1.20 -4.92 8.64
CA GLY A 62 -2.50 -4.92 9.31
C GLY A 62 -3.42 -6.03 8.80
N TYR A 63 -4.60 -6.13 9.44
CA TYR A 63 -5.69 -7.05 9.10
C TYR A 63 -7.01 -6.29 8.90
N GLY A 64 -6.93 -5.01 8.53
CA GLY A 64 -8.12 -4.22 8.21
C GLY A 64 -8.86 -4.77 6.99
N PRO A 65 -10.16 -4.55 6.88
CA PRO A 65 -10.90 -4.88 5.67
C PRO A 65 -10.43 -4.01 4.50
N ASP A 66 -10.31 -4.59 3.32
CA ASP A 66 -10.22 -3.82 2.09
C ASP A 66 -11.58 -3.22 1.78
N VAL A 67 -11.62 -1.89 1.61
CA VAL A 67 -12.85 -1.16 1.28
C VAL A 67 -12.73 -0.66 -0.16
N ASP A 68 -13.73 -0.97 -0.98
CA ASP A 68 -13.83 -0.47 -2.34
C ASP A 68 -14.50 0.92 -2.36
N PRO A 69 -13.78 1.99 -2.72
CA PRO A 69 -14.34 3.34 -2.76
C PRO A 69 -15.54 3.46 -3.70
N GLU A 70 -15.54 2.77 -4.83
CA GLU A 70 -16.64 2.79 -5.79
C GLU A 70 -17.94 2.26 -5.18
N THR A 71 -17.84 1.14 -4.45
CA THR A 71 -19.00 0.51 -3.79
C THR A 71 -19.61 1.38 -2.69
N ILE A 72 -18.81 2.22 -2.03
CA ILE A 72 -19.29 3.19 -1.03
C ILE A 72 -19.65 4.56 -1.63
N GLY A 73 -19.75 4.64 -2.97
CA GLY A 73 -20.27 5.80 -3.69
C GLY A 73 -19.21 6.76 -4.26
N PHE A 74 -17.91 6.46 -4.19
CA PHE A 74 -16.84 7.27 -4.77
C PHE A 74 -16.38 6.63 -6.10
N GLY A 75 -17.22 6.74 -7.14
CA GLY A 75 -16.98 6.09 -8.45
C GLY A 75 -16.02 6.82 -9.37
N VAL A 76 -15.60 8.05 -9.06
CA VAL A 76 -14.63 8.80 -9.84
C VAL A 76 -13.26 8.68 -9.20
N THR A 77 -12.27 8.21 -9.95
CA THR A 77 -10.85 8.20 -9.53
C THR A 77 -10.07 9.18 -10.38
N ALA A 78 -9.23 10.00 -9.75
CA ALA A 78 -8.33 10.92 -10.44
C ALA A 78 -6.94 10.88 -9.83
N PHE A 79 -5.95 11.27 -10.63
CA PHE A 79 -4.58 11.51 -10.19
C PHE A 79 -4.27 12.99 -10.36
N VAL A 80 -3.84 13.64 -9.29
CA VAL A 80 -3.53 15.07 -9.24
C VAL A 80 -2.04 15.23 -9.01
N THR A 81 -1.35 15.77 -10.00
CA THR A 81 0.07 16.15 -9.89
C THR A 81 0.15 17.58 -9.38
N LEU A 82 0.97 17.81 -8.36
CA LEU A 82 1.15 19.10 -7.72
C LEU A 82 2.58 19.63 -7.93
N GLU A 83 2.68 20.92 -8.20
CA GLU A 83 3.89 21.70 -8.07
C GLU A 83 3.83 22.48 -6.75
N ILE A 84 4.89 22.41 -5.94
CA ILE A 84 4.94 22.97 -4.60
C ILE A 84 5.84 24.19 -4.58
N ARG A 85 5.43 25.26 -3.90
CA ARG A 85 6.34 26.39 -3.62
C ARG A 85 7.39 25.94 -2.62
N GLN A 86 8.67 26.12 -2.95
CA GLN A 86 9.79 25.64 -2.13
C GLN A 86 9.91 26.32 -0.74
N VAL A 87 9.09 27.29 -0.42
CA VAL A 87 9.08 27.98 0.88
C VAL A 87 8.37 27.08 1.89
N GLY A 88 9.13 26.32 2.68
CA GLY A 88 8.60 25.48 3.77
C GLY A 88 8.68 23.96 3.57
N GLY A 89 9.04 23.49 2.37
CA GLY A 89 9.16 22.04 2.09
C GLY A 89 7.82 21.34 1.84
N HIS A 90 7.84 20.00 1.81
CA HIS A 90 6.68 19.15 1.50
C HIS A 90 5.79 18.86 2.72
N ASP A 91 6.34 18.91 3.94
CA ASP A 91 5.65 18.45 5.15
C ASP A 91 4.38 19.23 5.47
N PRO A 92 4.35 20.59 5.44
CA PRO A 92 3.13 21.34 5.72
C PRO A 92 2.02 21.09 4.68
N VAL A 93 2.41 20.87 3.41
CA VAL A 93 1.46 20.55 2.34
C VAL A 93 0.89 19.15 2.56
N THR A 94 1.72 18.17 2.89
CA THR A 94 1.30 16.79 3.16
C THR A 94 0.30 16.72 4.31
N GLU A 95 0.57 17.45 5.41
CA GLU A 95 -0.34 17.50 6.56
C GLU A 95 -1.73 18.05 6.18
N ARG A 96 -1.78 19.06 5.33
CA ARG A 96 -3.06 19.62 4.85
C ARG A 96 -3.78 18.69 3.90
N LEU A 97 -3.07 18.08 2.96
CA LEU A 97 -3.65 17.12 2.04
C LEU A 97 -4.23 15.90 2.79
N ALA A 98 -3.59 15.46 3.88
CA ALA A 98 -4.07 14.37 4.72
C ALA A 98 -5.41 14.67 5.44
N LEU A 99 -5.81 15.93 5.53
CA LEU A 99 -7.12 16.32 6.09
C LEU A 99 -8.27 16.21 5.09
N ILE A 100 -7.98 15.97 3.80
CA ILE A 100 -8.99 15.81 2.74
C ILE A 100 -9.32 14.31 2.61
N PRO A 101 -10.50 13.85 3.04
CA PRO A 101 -10.82 12.41 3.09
C PRO A 101 -10.80 11.71 1.73
N GLU A 102 -11.03 12.47 0.66
CA GLU A 102 -11.04 11.97 -0.71
C GLU A 102 -9.62 11.72 -1.27
N ILE A 103 -8.57 12.15 -0.59
CA ILE A 103 -7.19 11.84 -0.94
C ILE A 103 -6.81 10.51 -0.29
N LEU A 104 -6.63 9.48 -1.09
CA LEU A 104 -6.29 8.15 -0.62
C LEU A 104 -4.79 7.93 -0.46
N GLU A 105 -3.98 8.58 -1.31
CA GLU A 105 -2.52 8.43 -1.32
C GLU A 105 -1.85 9.73 -1.77
N VAL A 106 -0.70 10.02 -1.20
CA VAL A 106 0.17 11.13 -1.60
C VAL A 106 1.59 10.60 -1.74
N HIS A 107 2.19 10.81 -2.89
CA HIS A 107 3.56 10.41 -3.20
C HIS A 107 4.40 11.63 -3.55
N THR A 108 5.60 11.74 -3.02
CA THR A 108 6.62 12.63 -3.58
C THR A 108 7.18 11.97 -4.83
N ILE A 109 7.23 12.69 -5.93
CA ILE A 109 7.64 12.16 -7.23
C ILE A 109 8.81 12.93 -7.81
N THR A 110 9.45 12.34 -8.80
CA THR A 110 10.42 12.99 -9.69
C THR A 110 9.76 13.22 -11.04
N GLY A 111 10.15 14.27 -11.76
CA GLY A 111 9.65 14.58 -13.12
C GLY A 111 8.83 15.85 -13.18
N ALA A 112 7.65 15.80 -13.80
CA ALA A 112 6.85 16.99 -14.13
C ALA A 112 6.10 17.63 -12.95
N GLY A 113 6.38 17.22 -11.73
CA GLY A 113 5.80 17.78 -10.50
C GLY A 113 6.52 17.28 -9.28
N ASP A 114 6.11 17.76 -8.12
CA ASP A 114 6.72 17.45 -6.83
C ASP A 114 5.95 16.34 -6.07
N MET A 115 4.62 16.30 -6.23
CA MET A 115 3.75 15.35 -5.56
C MET A 115 2.70 14.79 -6.50
N LEU A 116 2.29 13.55 -6.27
CA LEU A 116 1.18 12.88 -6.94
C LEU A 116 0.18 12.40 -5.90
N CYS A 117 -1.07 12.84 -6.04
CA CYS A 117 -2.18 12.43 -5.19
C CYS A 117 -3.10 11.47 -5.96
N ARG A 118 -3.53 10.39 -5.31
CA ARG A 118 -4.66 9.60 -5.76
C ARG A 118 -5.91 10.07 -5.05
N VAL A 119 -6.87 10.53 -5.83
CA VAL A 119 -8.10 11.18 -5.34
C VAL A 119 -9.32 10.38 -5.81
N VAL A 120 -10.34 10.31 -4.96
CA VAL A 120 -11.65 9.77 -5.32
C VAL A 120 -12.73 10.80 -5.11
N ALA A 121 -13.82 10.71 -5.88
CA ALA A 121 -14.97 11.58 -5.75
C ALA A 121 -16.25 10.84 -6.14
N ARG A 122 -17.41 11.36 -5.72
CA ARG A 122 -18.71 10.78 -6.04
C ARG A 122 -19.14 11.09 -7.48
N THR A 123 -18.85 12.30 -7.92
CA THR A 123 -19.20 12.84 -9.24
C THR A 123 -18.07 13.73 -9.74
N ASN A 124 -18.12 14.12 -11.03
CA ASN A 124 -17.17 15.10 -11.58
C ASN A 124 -17.32 16.48 -10.91
N ALA A 125 -18.51 16.88 -10.49
CA ALA A 125 -18.71 18.12 -9.76
C ALA A 125 -18.10 18.05 -8.34
N ASP A 126 -18.19 16.90 -7.70
CA ASP A 126 -17.53 16.65 -6.41
C ASP A 126 -16.01 16.61 -6.56
N LEU A 127 -15.49 16.02 -7.65
CA LEU A 127 -14.06 16.06 -7.97
C LEU A 127 -13.55 17.51 -8.09
N GLN A 128 -14.31 18.40 -8.74
CA GLN A 128 -13.93 19.81 -8.84
C GLN A 128 -13.79 20.44 -7.45
N ARG A 129 -14.73 20.18 -6.55
CA ARG A 129 -14.66 20.67 -5.16
C ARG A 129 -13.40 20.18 -4.44
N VAL A 130 -13.03 18.90 -4.64
CA VAL A 130 -11.82 18.34 -4.05
C VAL A 130 -10.57 18.98 -4.65
N ILE A 131 -10.52 19.18 -5.97
CA ILE A 131 -9.42 19.87 -6.63
C ILE A 131 -9.28 21.31 -6.09
N ASP A 132 -10.37 22.02 -5.93
CA ASP A 132 -10.37 23.39 -5.38
C ASP A 132 -9.80 23.40 -3.95
N ALA A 133 -10.17 22.42 -3.12
CA ALA A 133 -9.61 22.27 -1.77
C ALA A 133 -8.10 21.98 -1.80
N ILE A 134 -7.62 21.19 -2.75
CA ILE A 134 -6.19 20.91 -2.94
C ILE A 134 -5.44 22.18 -3.38
N VAL A 135 -5.95 22.89 -4.38
CA VAL A 135 -5.30 24.08 -4.95
C VAL A 135 -5.25 25.24 -3.95
N THR A 136 -6.25 25.34 -3.07
CA THR A 136 -6.27 26.37 -2.02
C THR A 136 -5.38 26.03 -0.82
N ALA A 137 -4.84 24.80 -0.76
CA ALA A 137 -3.89 24.46 0.29
C ALA A 137 -2.60 25.30 0.13
N GLU A 138 -2.21 25.96 1.22
CA GLU A 138 -1.01 26.81 1.23
C GLU A 138 0.24 25.97 0.89
N GLY A 139 1.05 26.47 -0.02
CA GLY A 139 2.23 25.77 -0.52
C GLY A 139 2.01 25.12 -1.88
N VAL A 140 0.79 24.89 -2.33
CA VAL A 140 0.50 24.44 -3.68
C VAL A 140 0.63 25.59 -4.66
N ALA A 141 1.47 25.44 -5.69
CA ALA A 141 1.66 26.43 -6.74
C ALA A 141 0.76 26.15 -7.96
N ARG A 142 0.63 24.87 -8.31
CA ARG A 142 -0.13 24.41 -9.46
C ARG A 142 -0.60 22.98 -9.25
N ALA A 143 -1.74 22.63 -9.84
CA ALA A 143 -2.25 21.27 -9.92
C ALA A 143 -2.59 20.92 -11.37
N SER A 144 -2.32 19.68 -11.75
CA SER A 144 -2.72 19.07 -13.00
C SER A 144 -3.44 17.75 -12.71
N THR A 145 -4.64 17.59 -13.28
CA THR A 145 -5.49 16.43 -12.95
C THR A 145 -5.73 15.57 -14.18
N VAL A 146 -5.61 14.25 -14.01
CA VAL A 146 -6.05 13.23 -14.96
C VAL A 146 -7.10 12.34 -14.30
N ILE A 147 -8.21 12.10 -15.00
CA ILE A 147 -9.27 11.21 -14.54
C ILE A 147 -8.98 9.81 -15.08
N ALA A 148 -9.01 8.81 -14.22
CA ALA A 148 -8.92 7.40 -14.61
C ALA A 148 -10.27 6.97 -15.21
N LEU A 149 -10.28 6.62 -16.48
CA LEU A 149 -11.50 6.13 -17.16
C LEU A 149 -11.85 4.71 -16.74
N ALA A 150 -10.85 3.91 -16.39
CA ALA A 150 -11.00 2.56 -15.87
C ALA A 150 -9.73 2.16 -15.10
N THR A 151 -9.88 1.18 -14.20
CA THR A 151 -8.76 0.56 -13.48
C THR A 151 -8.70 -0.94 -13.82
N PRO A 152 -8.13 -1.32 -14.99
CA PRO A 152 -8.09 -2.72 -15.43
C PRO A 152 -7.31 -3.64 -14.49
N VAL A 153 -6.34 -3.09 -13.77
CA VAL A 153 -5.58 -3.80 -12.74
C VAL A 153 -5.66 -2.99 -11.46
N ARG A 154 -6.41 -3.48 -10.47
CA ARG A 154 -6.47 -2.87 -9.14
C ARG A 154 -5.16 -3.09 -8.39
N TYR A 155 -4.89 -2.25 -7.37
CA TYR A 155 -3.75 -2.43 -6.48
C TYR A 155 -3.75 -3.84 -5.88
N ARG A 156 -2.60 -4.52 -5.99
CA ARG A 156 -2.45 -5.90 -5.54
C ARG A 156 -0.99 -6.18 -5.17
N VAL A 157 -0.76 -6.76 -4.01
CA VAL A 157 0.58 -7.10 -3.51
C VAL A 157 0.87 -8.61 -3.58
N LEU A 158 -0.17 -9.45 -3.57
CA LEU A 158 0.01 -10.91 -3.51
C LEU A 158 0.88 -11.50 -4.65
N PRO A 159 0.79 -11.06 -5.93
CA PRO A 159 1.72 -11.52 -6.96
C PRO A 159 3.18 -11.17 -6.64
N LEU A 160 3.44 -10.01 -6.04
CA LEU A 160 4.77 -9.58 -5.62
C LEU A 160 5.29 -10.44 -4.45
N VAL A 161 4.43 -10.74 -3.47
CA VAL A 161 4.76 -11.65 -2.36
C VAL A 161 5.23 -13.00 -2.88
N ARG A 162 4.51 -13.57 -3.86
CA ARG A 162 4.87 -14.86 -4.49
C ARG A 162 6.20 -14.77 -5.25
N ALA A 163 6.43 -13.69 -5.96
CA ALA A 163 7.69 -13.47 -6.70
C ALA A 163 8.90 -13.24 -5.78
N ALA A 164 8.68 -12.66 -4.60
CA ALA A 164 9.73 -12.39 -3.61
C ALA A 164 10.05 -13.60 -2.71
N ALA A 165 9.17 -14.61 -2.67
CA ALA A 165 9.39 -15.81 -1.87
C ALA A 165 10.59 -16.60 -2.39
N ARG A 166 11.50 -16.98 -1.49
CA ARG A 166 12.61 -17.87 -1.81
C ARG A 166 12.28 -19.31 -1.39
N PRO A 167 12.69 -20.31 -2.17
CA PRO A 167 12.56 -21.70 -1.76
C PRO A 167 13.20 -21.91 -0.38
N ARG A 168 12.53 -22.65 0.49
CA ARG A 168 13.13 -23.05 1.78
C ARG A 168 14.38 -23.87 1.45
N SER A 169 15.54 -23.41 1.91
CA SER A 169 16.77 -24.22 1.85
C SER A 169 16.46 -25.56 2.49
N GLY A 170 16.39 -26.61 1.70
CA GLY A 170 16.06 -27.95 2.15
C GLY A 170 17.01 -28.34 3.27
N ALA A 171 16.49 -28.86 4.36
CA ALA A 171 17.26 -29.66 5.28
C ALA A 171 17.94 -30.76 4.42
N GLY A 172 19.26 -30.70 4.37
CA GLY A 172 20.04 -31.64 3.61
C GLY A 172 19.61 -33.07 3.95
N HIS A 173 19.05 -33.73 2.96
CA HIS A 173 18.98 -35.18 2.97
C HIS A 173 20.40 -35.63 2.60
N SER A 174 21.22 -35.92 3.59
CA SER A 174 22.47 -36.64 3.43
C SER A 174 22.08 -38.07 3.09
N PRO A 175 22.40 -38.58 1.92
CA PRO A 175 22.26 -40.02 1.68
C PRO A 175 23.36 -40.72 2.48
N ALA A 176 22.95 -41.62 3.34
CA ALA A 176 23.83 -42.63 3.95
C ALA A 176 24.21 -43.69 2.93
#